data_2ef0509abd90bd67ecb284524ac3290a
#
_entry.id   2ef0509abd90bd67ecb284524ac3290a
#
_cell.length_a   1.000
_cell.length_b   1.000
_cell.length_c   1.000
_cell.angle_alpha   90.00
_cell.angle_beta   90.00
_cell.angle_gamma   90.00
#
_symmetry.space_group_name_H-M   'P 1'
#
loop_
_entity.id
_entity.type
_entity.pdbx_description
1 polymer ?
#
loop_
_entity_poly.entity_id
_entity_poly.type
_entity_poly.pdbx_seq_one_letter_code
_entity_poly.pdbx_strand_id
1 'polypeptide(L)'
;MRPTLRTVLILGTAILAGISSQSRELAQPASKVLLELQDGDRIAYYGNTLLERDRHYGMLETMFRSRFPGRKLTFRNLAWPGDTVYVQLRPLNFGSMELHLKAQKPSIILVSFGNNEAYDGPAGLQAYLKAYRRQLEMLTRTGAKIIILSPIRHEDLGAPFPNPSAYNENARTYSEATRQLARETGALYIDLYNSVIPQTTATSASLTENGVHLNRYGYWRLSEVLAAQLGLTLRWQVVLDFPKQQLVTAQGTQLQHLNWKADGLSFTARDLILPNPAPEGAPENADHEAAHRRLQISGLPAGTYELLCDDKPIARASAREWQQGLVLTADPAYQQVRELRQKVIEKDLLFFHRWRAHNGEYIYGRRSKPGGGNAGNPTFPSEFAELDRLLVQTDIHLDHLASPQTRTYTLRRVEP
;
A
#
# COMPACT_ATOMS: atom_id res chain seq x y z
N MET A 1 31.71 -9.53 82.00
CA MET A 1 30.40 -8.87 81.98
C MET A 1 29.72 -9.16 80.63
N ARG A 2 28.72 -9.99 80.63
CA ARG A 2 27.87 -10.26 79.44
C ARG A 2 26.57 -9.49 79.61
N PRO A 3 25.97 -8.99 78.51
CA PRO A 3 24.51 -8.88 78.47
C PRO A 3 23.88 -9.72 77.39
N THR A 4 22.79 -10.24 77.78
CA THR A 4 21.84 -11.18 77.23
C THR A 4 21.13 -10.75 75.95
N LEU A 5 21.04 -11.66 74.96
CA LEU A 5 20.17 -11.55 73.78
C LEU A 5 18.70 -11.72 74.19
N ARG A 6 17.84 -10.83 73.84
CA ARG A 6 16.38 -11.01 73.80
C ARG A 6 15.92 -11.26 72.36
N THR A 7 15.38 -12.48 72.16
CA THR A 7 14.74 -12.86 70.93
C THR A 7 13.33 -12.25 70.86
N VAL A 8 13.05 -11.49 69.82
CA VAL A 8 11.71 -10.99 69.52
C VAL A 8 11.19 -11.79 68.31
N LEU A 9 10.13 -12.55 68.53
CA LEU A 9 9.39 -13.29 67.52
C LEU A 9 8.42 -12.30 66.83
N ILE A 10 8.60 -12.06 65.55
CA ILE A 10 7.65 -11.29 64.74
C ILE A 10 6.88 -12.28 63.85
N LEU A 11 5.61 -12.47 64.13
CA LEU A 11 4.67 -13.12 63.19
C LEU A 11 4.44 -12.22 62.00
N GLY A 12 4.92 -12.63 60.85
CA GLY A 12 4.64 -11.98 59.59
C GLY A 12 3.39 -12.58 58.91
N THR A 13 2.31 -11.81 58.88
CA THR A 13 1.12 -12.11 58.07
C THR A 13 1.43 -11.84 56.61
N ALA A 14 1.49 -12.91 55.79
CA ALA A 14 1.64 -12.78 54.34
C ALA A 14 0.31 -12.32 53.71
N ILE A 15 0.25 -11.08 53.24
CA ILE A 15 -0.81 -10.58 52.38
C ILE A 15 -0.42 -10.94 50.94
N LEU A 16 -1.11 -11.92 50.35
CA LEU A 16 -1.08 -12.15 48.90
C LEU A 16 -1.79 -11.00 48.18
N ALA A 17 -1.01 -10.05 47.72
CA ALA A 17 -1.50 -9.06 46.78
C ALA A 17 -1.52 -9.70 45.37
N GLY A 18 -2.72 -10.03 44.90
CA GLY A 18 -2.95 -10.43 43.51
C GLY A 18 -2.56 -9.29 42.55
N ILE A 19 -1.45 -9.43 41.84
CA ILE A 19 -1.08 -8.54 40.75
C ILE A 19 -1.92 -8.92 39.55
N SER A 20 -3.03 -8.21 39.35
CA SER A 20 -3.74 -8.20 38.05
C SER A 20 -2.85 -7.45 37.04
N SER A 21 -2.20 -8.18 36.17
CA SER A 21 -1.54 -7.60 34.99
C SER A 21 -2.60 -7.06 34.03
N GLN A 22 -3.05 -5.84 34.25
CA GLN A 22 -3.69 -5.06 33.20
C GLN A 22 -2.59 -4.74 32.16
N SER A 23 -2.63 -5.45 31.05
CA SER A 23 -1.91 -5.07 29.83
C SER A 23 -2.42 -3.70 29.40
N ARG A 24 -1.72 -2.65 29.81
CA ARG A 24 -1.82 -1.35 29.15
C ARG A 24 -1.31 -1.55 27.75
N GLU A 25 -2.21 -1.75 26.81
CA GLU A 25 -1.94 -1.56 25.39
C GLU A 25 -1.51 -0.10 25.22
N LEU A 26 -0.20 0.11 25.16
CA LEU A 26 0.39 1.40 24.90
C LEU A 26 -0.12 1.81 23.51
N ALA A 27 -1.01 2.79 23.46
CA ALA A 27 -1.36 3.47 22.22
C ALA A 27 -0.05 3.92 21.56
N GLN A 28 0.35 3.25 20.48
CA GLN A 28 1.50 3.67 19.69
C GLN A 28 1.26 5.13 19.27
N PRO A 29 2.22 6.04 19.49
CA PRO A 29 2.06 7.40 19.03
C PRO A 29 1.77 7.37 17.54
N ALA A 30 0.74 8.08 17.11
CA ALA A 30 0.36 8.19 15.70
C ALA A 30 1.61 8.54 14.91
N SER A 31 2.03 7.67 13.99
CA SER A 31 3.20 7.90 13.15
C SER A 31 2.98 9.20 12.38
N LYS A 32 4.01 10.04 12.32
CA LYS A 32 3.93 11.31 11.58
C LYS A 32 3.58 11.01 10.12
N VAL A 33 2.46 11.58 9.64
CA VAL A 33 2.10 11.49 8.22
C VAL A 33 3.15 12.22 7.40
N LEU A 34 3.84 11.51 6.51
CA LEU A 34 4.92 12.04 5.66
C LEU A 34 4.42 12.47 4.28
N LEU A 35 3.27 11.93 3.87
CA LEU A 35 2.65 12.23 2.58
C LEU A 35 1.18 12.53 2.77
N GLU A 36 0.75 13.67 2.26
CA GLU A 36 -0.64 14.06 2.13
C GLU A 36 -0.91 14.36 0.65
N LEU A 37 -1.95 13.73 0.09
CA LEU A 37 -2.36 13.96 -1.30
C LEU A 37 -3.52 14.95 -1.36
N GLN A 38 -3.47 15.83 -2.36
CA GLN A 38 -4.48 16.84 -2.62
C GLN A 38 -5.24 16.53 -3.92
N ASP A 39 -6.39 17.17 -4.09
CA ASP A 39 -7.11 17.09 -5.35
C ASP A 39 -6.26 17.65 -6.50
N GLY A 40 -6.19 16.89 -7.58
CA GLY A 40 -5.39 17.23 -8.75
C GLY A 40 -3.96 16.72 -8.71
N ASP A 41 -3.54 16.04 -7.62
CA ASP A 41 -2.21 15.44 -7.56
C ASP A 41 -2.02 14.38 -8.65
N ARG A 42 -0.82 14.44 -9.25
CA ARG A 42 -0.40 13.59 -10.33
C ARG A 42 0.84 12.81 -9.92
N ILE A 43 0.69 11.52 -9.79
CA ILE A 43 1.72 10.61 -9.32
C ILE A 43 2.33 9.86 -10.50
N ALA A 44 3.63 10.02 -10.73
CA ALA A 44 4.37 9.26 -11.72
C ALA A 44 5.25 8.20 -11.06
N TYR A 45 5.35 7.03 -11.68
CA TYR A 45 6.32 6.00 -11.32
C TYR A 45 7.47 6.08 -12.29
N TYR A 46 8.70 6.12 -11.80
CA TYR A 46 9.92 6.17 -12.58
C TYR A 46 10.95 5.18 -12.04
N GLY A 47 11.49 4.33 -12.89
CA GLY A 47 12.45 3.32 -12.46
C GLY A 47 12.39 2.05 -13.31
N ASN A 48 12.74 0.95 -12.67
CA ASN A 48 12.90 -0.34 -13.30
C ASN A 48 11.67 -1.28 -13.13
N THR A 49 11.93 -2.57 -13.32
CA THR A 49 10.96 -3.66 -13.27
C THR A 49 10.07 -3.66 -12.01
N LEU A 50 10.61 -3.26 -10.84
CA LEU A 50 9.83 -3.27 -9.60
C LEU A 50 8.59 -2.38 -9.70
N LEU A 51 8.73 -1.14 -10.17
CA LEU A 51 7.58 -0.25 -10.34
C LEU A 51 6.77 -0.57 -11.59
N GLU A 52 7.45 -1.00 -12.67
CA GLU A 52 6.76 -1.30 -13.93
C GLU A 52 5.74 -2.43 -13.80
N ARG A 53 6.10 -3.51 -13.11
CA ARG A 53 5.25 -4.69 -12.96
C ARG A 53 4.01 -4.45 -12.10
N ASP A 54 3.97 -3.39 -11.26
CA ASP A 54 2.76 -3.04 -10.50
C ASP A 54 1.54 -2.82 -11.42
N ARG A 55 1.73 -2.40 -12.68
CA ARG A 55 0.66 -2.27 -13.66
C ARG A 55 -0.17 -3.55 -13.88
N HIS A 56 0.40 -4.74 -13.60
CA HIS A 56 -0.30 -6.02 -13.68
C HIS A 56 -1.14 -6.32 -12.45
N TYR A 57 -0.88 -5.64 -11.34
CA TYR A 57 -1.48 -5.91 -10.04
C TYR A 57 -2.26 -4.73 -9.46
N GLY A 58 -1.93 -3.50 -9.86
CA GLY A 58 -2.60 -2.27 -9.48
C GLY A 58 -2.57 -1.98 -7.97
N MET A 59 -1.58 -2.51 -7.23
CA MET A 59 -1.59 -2.49 -5.77
C MET A 59 -1.25 -1.12 -5.21
N LEU A 60 -0.25 -0.43 -5.80
CA LEU A 60 0.22 0.86 -5.28
C LEU A 60 -0.85 1.95 -5.47
N GLU A 61 -1.40 2.09 -6.67
CA GLU A 61 -2.46 3.08 -6.92
C GLU A 61 -3.70 2.79 -6.09
N THR A 62 -4.13 1.52 -6.01
CA THR A 62 -5.28 1.11 -5.18
C THR A 62 -5.05 1.49 -3.72
N MET A 63 -3.87 1.25 -3.18
CA MET A 63 -3.52 1.63 -1.81
C MET A 63 -3.64 3.14 -1.61
N PHE A 64 -3.05 3.96 -2.49
CA PHE A 64 -3.15 5.41 -2.37
C PHE A 64 -4.60 5.90 -2.44
N ARG A 65 -5.39 5.43 -3.41
CA ARG A 65 -6.82 5.79 -3.52
C ARG A 65 -7.62 5.35 -2.29
N SER A 66 -7.28 4.21 -1.69
CA SER A 66 -7.92 3.71 -0.46
C SER A 66 -7.56 4.55 0.77
N ARG A 67 -6.37 5.15 0.82
CA ARG A 67 -5.94 6.02 1.94
C ARG A 67 -6.38 7.47 1.78
N PHE A 68 -6.66 7.89 0.56
CA PHE A 68 -7.16 9.22 0.23
C PHE A 68 -8.48 9.16 -0.57
N PRO A 69 -9.52 8.49 -0.02
CA PRO A 69 -10.78 8.30 -0.75
C PRO A 69 -11.46 9.64 -1.03
N GLY A 70 -12.02 9.75 -2.24
CA GLY A 70 -12.68 10.97 -2.70
C GLY A 70 -11.74 12.06 -3.23
N ARG A 71 -10.41 11.83 -3.24
CA ARG A 71 -9.46 12.71 -3.91
C ARG A 71 -9.40 12.40 -5.41
N LYS A 72 -9.31 13.45 -6.22
CA LYS A 72 -9.11 13.36 -7.68
C LYS A 72 -7.63 13.19 -7.97
N LEU A 73 -7.22 11.95 -8.24
CA LEU A 73 -5.81 11.59 -8.40
C LEU A 73 -5.54 11.04 -9.80
N THR A 74 -4.36 11.34 -10.34
CA THR A 74 -3.88 10.77 -11.60
C THR A 74 -2.61 9.97 -11.36
N PHE A 75 -2.55 8.72 -11.85
CA PHE A 75 -1.36 7.88 -11.77
C PHE A 75 -0.88 7.50 -13.17
N ARG A 76 0.45 7.59 -13.40
CA ARG A 76 1.08 7.24 -14.68
C ARG A 76 2.38 6.47 -14.46
N ASN A 77 2.39 5.22 -14.89
CA ASN A 77 3.55 4.35 -14.72
C ASN A 77 4.52 4.52 -15.89
N LEU A 78 5.59 5.30 -15.68
CA LEU A 78 6.67 5.56 -16.62
C LEU A 78 7.91 4.68 -16.34
N ALA A 79 7.82 3.69 -15.47
CA ALA A 79 8.90 2.76 -15.24
C ALA A 79 9.09 1.80 -16.42
N TRP A 80 10.31 1.30 -16.63
CA TRP A 80 10.63 0.43 -17.75
C TRP A 80 11.46 -0.78 -17.29
N PRO A 81 11.11 -2.02 -17.70
CA PRO A 81 11.84 -3.21 -17.28
C PRO A 81 13.29 -3.14 -17.69
N GLY A 82 14.20 -3.54 -16.81
CA GLY A 82 15.62 -3.58 -17.08
C GLY A 82 16.34 -2.23 -17.04
N ASP A 83 15.64 -1.10 -16.87
CA ASP A 83 16.29 0.19 -16.70
C ASP A 83 17.24 0.21 -15.51
N THR A 84 18.37 0.89 -15.71
CA THR A 84 19.30 1.28 -14.66
C THR A 84 19.43 2.79 -14.60
N VAL A 85 20.11 3.30 -13.58
CA VAL A 85 20.37 4.76 -13.48
C VAL A 85 21.25 5.30 -14.59
N TYR A 86 22.00 4.43 -15.31
CA TYR A 86 22.93 4.81 -16.38
C TYR A 86 22.58 4.25 -17.76
N VAL A 87 21.74 3.22 -17.86
CA VAL A 87 21.31 2.63 -19.13
C VAL A 87 19.82 2.56 -19.20
N GLN A 88 19.22 3.29 -20.12
CA GLN A 88 17.79 3.38 -20.36
C GLN A 88 17.55 3.31 -21.88
N LEU A 89 17.53 2.09 -22.41
CA LEU A 89 17.36 1.85 -23.84
C LEU A 89 15.90 2.16 -24.25
N ARG A 90 15.76 2.96 -25.29
CA ARG A 90 14.46 3.34 -25.86
C ARG A 90 14.43 3.09 -27.36
N PRO A 91 13.26 2.75 -27.92
CA PRO A 91 13.07 2.72 -29.36
C PRO A 91 13.40 4.09 -29.98
N LEU A 92 13.82 4.07 -31.25
CA LEU A 92 14.05 5.29 -32.00
C LEU A 92 12.77 6.16 -32.03
N ASN A 93 12.92 7.47 -31.92
CA ASN A 93 11.82 8.44 -31.84
C ASN A 93 10.90 8.34 -30.62
N PHE A 94 11.29 7.56 -29.58
CA PHE A 94 10.50 7.49 -28.34
C PHE A 94 10.52 8.80 -27.56
N GLY A 95 11.58 9.58 -27.66
CA GLY A 95 11.80 10.78 -26.85
C GLY A 95 12.54 10.51 -25.53
N SER A 96 12.94 11.57 -24.86
CA SER A 96 13.61 11.47 -23.56
C SER A 96 12.61 11.31 -22.42
N MET A 97 13.05 10.71 -21.30
CA MET A 97 12.23 10.64 -20.08
C MET A 97 11.80 12.03 -19.58
N GLU A 98 12.66 13.03 -19.74
CA GLU A 98 12.34 14.42 -19.38
C GLU A 98 11.13 14.96 -20.15
N LEU A 99 11.02 14.65 -21.44
CA LEU A 99 9.84 15.02 -22.25
C LEU A 99 8.57 14.31 -21.77
N HIS A 100 8.67 13.02 -21.44
CA HIS A 100 7.53 12.27 -20.91
C HIS A 100 7.08 12.80 -19.55
N LEU A 101 8.00 13.07 -18.63
CA LEU A 101 7.69 13.69 -17.33
C LEU A 101 7.07 15.07 -17.50
N LYS A 102 7.62 15.90 -18.40
CA LYS A 102 7.04 17.22 -18.69
C LYS A 102 5.61 17.12 -19.22
N ALA A 103 5.31 16.13 -20.06
CA ALA A 103 3.97 15.88 -20.57
C ALA A 103 2.99 15.43 -19.46
N GLN A 104 3.45 14.60 -18.51
CA GLN A 104 2.62 14.12 -17.41
C GLN A 104 2.46 15.13 -16.27
N LYS A 105 3.35 16.12 -16.14
CA LYS A 105 3.33 17.16 -15.09
C LYS A 105 3.11 16.57 -13.69
N PRO A 106 3.96 15.65 -13.21
CA PRO A 106 3.77 15.04 -11.91
C PRO A 106 3.98 16.04 -10.78
N SER A 107 3.16 15.95 -9.72
CA SER A 107 3.39 16.61 -8.43
C SER A 107 4.17 15.71 -7.46
N ILE A 108 4.16 14.38 -7.72
CA ILE A 108 4.87 13.39 -6.94
C ILE A 108 5.48 12.36 -7.89
N ILE A 109 6.72 11.96 -7.62
CA ILE A 109 7.40 10.91 -8.38
C ILE A 109 7.90 9.83 -7.41
N LEU A 110 7.40 8.60 -7.60
CA LEU A 110 7.96 7.39 -6.98
C LEU A 110 9.11 6.91 -7.84
N VAL A 111 10.30 6.76 -7.24
CA VAL A 111 11.53 6.37 -7.97
C VAL A 111 12.08 5.08 -7.40
N SER A 112 12.43 4.11 -8.24
CA SER A 112 13.07 2.85 -7.82
C SER A 112 14.17 2.43 -8.77
N PHE A 113 15.41 2.45 -8.26
CA PHE A 113 16.61 1.91 -8.90
C PHE A 113 17.47 1.18 -7.87
N GLY A 114 18.52 0.53 -8.32
CA GLY A 114 19.47 -0.19 -7.49
C GLY A 114 19.30 -1.71 -7.48
N ASN A 115 18.16 -2.24 -7.94
CA ASN A 115 17.94 -3.69 -8.01
C ASN A 115 18.85 -4.34 -9.07
N ASN A 116 18.99 -3.72 -10.25
CA ASN A 116 19.84 -4.22 -11.31
C ASN A 116 21.32 -3.89 -11.04
N GLU A 117 21.56 -2.69 -10.52
CA GLU A 117 22.90 -2.18 -10.25
C GLU A 117 23.60 -2.94 -9.11
N ALA A 118 22.85 -3.52 -8.17
CA ALA A 118 23.42 -4.33 -7.09
C ALA A 118 24.16 -5.59 -7.59
N TYR A 119 23.92 -6.04 -8.82
CA TYR A 119 24.72 -7.12 -9.45
C TYR A 119 26.16 -6.71 -9.76
N ASP A 120 26.42 -5.39 -9.89
CA ASP A 120 27.78 -4.88 -10.10
C ASP A 120 28.64 -4.95 -8.83
N GLY A 121 28.04 -5.33 -7.70
CA GLY A 121 28.70 -5.47 -6.41
C GLY A 121 29.27 -4.15 -5.87
N PRO A 122 30.20 -4.21 -4.90
CA PRO A 122 30.80 -3.01 -4.30
C PRO A 122 31.53 -2.11 -5.30
N ALA A 123 32.11 -2.69 -6.37
CA ALA A 123 32.84 -1.93 -7.39
C ALA A 123 31.92 -0.97 -8.18
N GLY A 124 30.65 -1.32 -8.40
CA GLY A 124 29.69 -0.50 -9.12
C GLY A 124 29.10 0.67 -8.31
N LEU A 125 29.23 0.66 -6.99
CA LEU A 125 28.51 1.57 -6.09
C LEU A 125 28.77 3.05 -6.39
N GLN A 126 29.99 3.46 -6.65
CA GLN A 126 30.32 4.87 -6.93
C GLN A 126 29.73 5.35 -8.26
N ALA A 127 29.76 4.50 -9.29
CA ALA A 127 29.15 4.79 -10.59
C ALA A 127 27.62 4.92 -10.44
N TYR A 128 27.00 4.03 -9.68
CA TYR A 128 25.59 4.06 -9.35
C TYR A 128 25.19 5.38 -8.68
N LEU A 129 25.85 5.75 -7.59
CA LEU A 129 25.52 6.99 -6.86
C LEU A 129 25.69 8.24 -7.73
N LYS A 130 26.77 8.30 -8.53
CA LYS A 130 27.01 9.41 -9.45
C LYS A 130 25.89 9.52 -10.50
N ALA A 131 25.48 8.40 -11.08
CA ALA A 131 24.41 8.38 -12.08
C ALA A 131 23.03 8.67 -11.46
N TYR A 132 22.76 8.09 -10.28
CA TYR A 132 21.48 8.33 -9.59
C TYR A 132 21.31 9.79 -9.20
N ARG A 133 22.36 10.44 -8.73
CA ARG A 133 22.34 11.89 -8.44
C ARG A 133 21.91 12.71 -9.66
N ARG A 134 22.43 12.39 -10.85
CA ARG A 134 22.03 13.05 -12.11
C ARG A 134 20.56 12.82 -12.43
N GLN A 135 20.04 11.60 -12.19
CA GLN A 135 18.61 11.33 -12.37
C GLN A 135 17.78 12.17 -11.41
N LEU A 136 18.15 12.25 -10.13
CA LEU A 136 17.44 13.05 -9.14
C LEU A 136 17.48 14.54 -9.47
N GLU A 137 18.60 15.06 -9.97
CA GLU A 137 18.70 16.44 -10.45
C GLU A 137 17.73 16.73 -11.62
N MET A 138 17.58 15.78 -12.55
CA MET A 138 16.61 15.87 -13.64
C MET A 138 15.17 15.86 -13.09
N LEU A 139 14.84 14.97 -12.16
CA LEU A 139 13.53 14.89 -11.55
C LEU A 139 13.17 16.12 -10.72
N THR A 140 14.13 16.69 -9.99
CA THR A 140 13.93 17.90 -9.18
C THR A 140 13.51 19.10 -10.03
N ARG A 141 13.98 19.18 -11.29
CA ARG A 141 13.54 20.24 -12.22
C ARG A 141 12.05 20.19 -12.59
N THR A 142 11.36 19.09 -12.34
CA THR A 142 9.91 18.99 -12.52
C THR A 142 9.11 19.73 -11.43
N GLY A 143 9.73 20.07 -10.30
CA GLY A 143 9.07 20.61 -9.11
C GLY A 143 8.31 19.55 -8.28
N ALA A 144 8.33 18.27 -8.68
CA ALA A 144 7.64 17.20 -7.99
C ALA A 144 8.33 16.82 -6.67
N LYS A 145 7.53 16.38 -5.69
CA LYS A 145 8.03 15.70 -4.49
C LYS A 145 8.57 14.33 -4.88
N ILE A 146 9.80 14.03 -4.52
CA ILE A 146 10.46 12.77 -4.87
C ILE A 146 10.39 11.80 -3.69
N ILE A 147 9.96 10.58 -3.95
CA ILE A 147 9.91 9.45 -3.02
C ILE A 147 10.77 8.33 -3.60
N ILE A 148 11.90 8.06 -2.96
CA ILE A 148 12.84 7.02 -3.37
C ILE A 148 12.50 5.72 -2.66
N LEU A 149 12.23 4.67 -3.43
CA LEU A 149 12.08 3.31 -2.96
C LEU A 149 13.45 2.61 -3.05
N SER A 150 13.90 2.01 -1.96
CA SER A 150 15.14 1.25 -1.97
C SER A 150 15.06 0.02 -2.89
N PRO A 151 16.20 -0.59 -3.27
CA PRO A 151 16.20 -1.96 -3.76
C PRO A 151 15.48 -2.89 -2.79
N ILE A 152 14.94 -4.01 -3.29
CA ILE A 152 14.43 -5.10 -2.47
C ILE A 152 15.45 -6.24 -2.42
N ARG A 153 15.41 -7.04 -1.36
CA ARG A 153 16.16 -8.29 -1.34
C ARG A 153 15.49 -9.34 -2.23
N HIS A 154 16.27 -10.32 -2.67
CA HIS A 154 15.73 -11.52 -3.30
C HIS A 154 15.28 -12.51 -2.24
N GLU A 155 14.19 -13.24 -2.52
CA GLU A 155 13.65 -14.28 -1.67
C GLU A 155 14.40 -15.59 -1.89
N ASP A 156 14.76 -16.27 -0.81
CA ASP A 156 15.34 -17.62 -0.89
C ASP A 156 14.20 -18.65 -1.01
N LEU A 157 14.01 -19.15 -2.22
CA LEU A 157 13.02 -20.19 -2.52
C LEU A 157 13.59 -21.60 -2.44
N GLY A 158 14.89 -21.75 -2.15
CA GLY A 158 15.60 -23.03 -2.21
C GLY A 158 15.79 -23.57 -3.63
N ALA A 159 16.38 -24.77 -3.74
CA ALA A 159 16.59 -25.38 -5.05
C ALA A 159 15.28 -25.61 -5.81
N PRO A 160 15.20 -25.41 -7.14
CA PRO A 160 16.31 -25.15 -8.06
C PRO A 160 16.73 -23.68 -8.21
N PHE A 161 16.17 -22.76 -7.43
CA PHE A 161 16.51 -21.34 -7.52
C PHE A 161 17.89 -21.05 -6.93
N PRO A 162 18.62 -20.04 -7.46
CA PRO A 162 19.92 -19.63 -6.94
C PRO A 162 19.80 -19.13 -5.49
N ASN A 163 20.85 -19.38 -4.68
CA ASN A 163 20.95 -18.78 -3.36
C ASN A 163 21.15 -17.27 -3.48
N PRO A 164 20.29 -16.43 -2.88
CA PRO A 164 20.32 -14.99 -3.06
C PRO A 164 21.29 -14.26 -2.14
N SER A 165 22.04 -14.94 -1.26
CA SER A 165 22.80 -14.31 -0.16
C SER A 165 23.80 -13.26 -0.67
N ALA A 166 24.58 -13.57 -1.72
CA ALA A 166 25.56 -12.64 -2.27
C ALA A 166 24.90 -11.39 -2.88
N TYR A 167 23.83 -11.56 -3.61
CA TYR A 167 23.05 -10.43 -4.13
C TYR A 167 22.46 -9.60 -2.98
N ASN A 168 21.90 -10.24 -1.97
CA ASN A 168 21.25 -9.54 -0.86
C ASN A 168 22.24 -8.69 -0.07
N GLU A 169 23.50 -9.14 0.08
CA GLU A 169 24.54 -8.33 0.72
C GLU A 169 24.86 -7.07 -0.11
N ASN A 170 24.98 -7.21 -1.44
CA ASN A 170 25.15 -6.08 -2.32
C ASN A 170 23.94 -5.13 -2.26
N ALA A 171 22.71 -5.66 -2.39
CA ALA A 171 21.48 -4.87 -2.35
C ALA A 171 21.34 -4.11 -1.02
N ARG A 172 21.80 -4.68 0.11
CA ARG A 172 21.87 -3.97 1.40
C ARG A 172 22.76 -2.74 1.31
N THR A 173 23.98 -2.91 0.74
CA THR A 173 24.93 -1.81 0.58
C THR A 173 24.37 -0.70 -0.32
N TYR A 174 23.72 -1.07 -1.43
CA TYR A 174 23.07 -0.11 -2.34
C TYR A 174 21.86 0.59 -1.66
N SER A 175 21.10 -0.13 -0.85
CA SER A 175 19.97 0.43 -0.10
C SER A 175 20.45 1.48 0.92
N GLU A 176 21.49 1.20 1.69
CA GLU A 176 22.08 2.12 2.66
C GLU A 176 22.65 3.38 1.97
N ALA A 177 23.37 3.20 0.87
CA ALA A 177 23.90 4.31 0.08
C ALA A 177 22.78 5.17 -0.55
N THR A 178 21.72 4.54 -1.03
CA THR A 178 20.51 5.23 -1.54
C THR A 178 19.82 6.03 -0.43
N ARG A 179 19.75 5.49 0.79
CA ARG A 179 19.22 6.22 1.95
C ARG A 179 20.01 7.50 2.23
N GLN A 180 21.34 7.41 2.16
CA GLN A 180 22.18 8.58 2.34
C GLN A 180 21.98 9.60 1.22
N LEU A 181 21.91 9.14 -0.04
CA LEU A 181 21.62 10.01 -1.18
C LEU A 181 20.26 10.72 -1.06
N ALA A 182 19.22 10.03 -0.57
CA ALA A 182 17.92 10.62 -0.31
C ALA A 182 17.99 11.75 0.72
N ARG A 183 18.75 11.58 1.81
CA ARG A 183 18.97 12.62 2.81
C ARG A 183 19.65 13.85 2.21
N GLU A 184 20.67 13.66 1.41
CA GLU A 184 21.44 14.73 0.77
C GLU A 184 20.60 15.53 -0.24
N THR A 185 19.65 14.89 -0.88
CA THR A 185 18.79 15.51 -1.91
C THR A 185 17.44 15.99 -1.37
N GLY A 186 17.12 15.73 -0.09
CA GLY A 186 15.85 16.09 0.53
C GLY A 186 14.66 15.24 0.06
N ALA A 187 14.91 14.11 -0.60
CA ALA A 187 13.87 13.17 -1.02
C ALA A 187 13.37 12.33 0.16
N LEU A 188 12.10 11.92 0.13
CA LEU A 188 11.61 10.89 1.05
C LEU A 188 12.22 9.54 0.68
N TYR A 189 12.61 8.77 1.69
CA TYR A 189 13.17 7.43 1.49
C TYR A 189 12.25 6.37 2.12
N ILE A 190 11.99 5.32 1.36
CA ILE A 190 11.22 4.15 1.78
C ILE A 190 12.13 2.92 1.77
N ASP A 191 12.29 2.30 2.92
CA ASP A 191 13.12 1.12 3.13
C ASP A 191 12.36 -0.16 2.77
N LEU A 192 12.41 -0.54 1.50
CA LEU A 192 11.82 -1.80 1.04
C LEU A 192 12.72 -2.99 1.34
N TYR A 193 14.05 -2.78 1.35
CA TYR A 193 15.04 -3.84 1.56
C TYR A 193 14.80 -4.60 2.88
N ASN A 194 14.56 -3.86 3.96
CA ASN A 194 14.36 -4.46 5.28
C ASN A 194 12.89 -4.84 5.57
N SER A 195 11.95 -4.42 4.73
CA SER A 195 10.53 -4.43 5.12
C SER A 195 9.62 -5.32 4.27
N VAL A 196 9.96 -5.57 2.99
CA VAL A 196 9.06 -6.33 2.09
C VAL A 196 9.27 -7.82 2.23
N ILE A 197 10.48 -8.31 1.95
CA ILE A 197 10.81 -9.74 2.02
C ILE A 197 11.51 -10.02 3.36
N PRO A 198 10.97 -10.91 4.21
CA PRO A 198 11.58 -11.29 5.48
C PRO A 198 12.98 -11.88 5.29
N GLN A 199 13.83 -11.77 6.32
CA GLN A 199 15.17 -12.37 6.29
C GLN A 199 15.13 -13.90 6.42
N THR A 200 14.08 -14.42 7.05
CA THR A 200 13.90 -15.86 7.27
C THR A 200 12.63 -16.33 6.60
N THR A 201 12.70 -17.44 5.89
CA THR A 201 11.60 -18.08 5.16
C THR A 201 10.69 -18.93 6.04
N ALA A 202 10.49 -18.57 7.31
CA ALA A 202 9.62 -19.34 8.20
C ALA A 202 8.15 -19.26 7.71
N THR A 203 7.68 -20.32 7.08
CA THR A 203 6.27 -20.73 6.89
C THR A 203 5.28 -19.76 6.24
N SER A 204 5.69 -18.63 5.67
CA SER A 204 4.80 -17.72 4.96
C SER A 204 4.71 -18.06 3.47
N ALA A 205 3.58 -17.72 2.83
CA ALA A 205 3.45 -17.82 1.38
C ALA A 205 4.55 -16.99 0.69
N SER A 206 5.08 -17.52 -0.43
CA SER A 206 6.09 -16.81 -1.22
C SER A 206 5.59 -15.44 -1.66
N LEU A 207 6.48 -14.45 -1.61
CA LEU A 207 6.23 -13.08 -2.07
C LEU A 207 6.70 -12.85 -3.51
N THR A 208 7.41 -13.83 -4.08
CA THR A 208 7.96 -13.74 -5.42
C THR A 208 7.53 -14.90 -6.30
N GLU A 209 7.65 -14.74 -7.62
CA GLU A 209 7.43 -15.81 -8.61
C GLU A 209 8.67 -16.69 -8.77
N ASN A 210 9.85 -16.13 -8.58
CA ASN A 210 11.14 -16.75 -8.95
C ASN A 210 12.30 -16.29 -8.05
N GLY A 211 12.04 -15.83 -6.86
CA GLY A 211 13.04 -15.27 -5.95
C GLY A 211 13.37 -13.79 -6.21
N VAL A 212 13.07 -13.26 -7.40
CA VAL A 212 13.46 -11.91 -7.84
C VAL A 212 12.23 -10.99 -8.01
N HIS A 213 11.23 -11.45 -8.72
CA HIS A 213 10.06 -10.66 -9.10
C HIS A 213 8.91 -10.92 -8.14
N LEU A 214 8.43 -9.84 -7.50
CA LEU A 214 7.26 -9.93 -6.64
C LEU A 214 6.06 -10.51 -7.42
N ASN A 215 5.37 -11.44 -6.79
CA ASN A 215 4.07 -11.92 -7.24
C ASN A 215 2.95 -10.98 -6.76
N ARG A 216 1.69 -11.34 -7.00
CA ARG A 216 0.51 -10.54 -6.62
C ARG A 216 0.46 -10.26 -5.11
N TYR A 217 0.76 -11.24 -4.27
CA TYR A 217 0.81 -11.09 -2.82
C TYR A 217 2.00 -10.23 -2.38
N GLY A 218 3.15 -10.38 -3.03
CA GLY A 218 4.33 -9.55 -2.80
C GLY A 218 4.08 -8.06 -3.09
N TYR A 219 3.35 -7.73 -4.17
CA TYR A 219 2.96 -6.34 -4.46
C TYR A 219 1.95 -5.79 -3.45
N TRP A 220 1.00 -6.61 -2.99
CA TRP A 220 0.12 -6.21 -1.90
C TRP A 220 0.94 -5.90 -0.63
N ARG A 221 1.86 -6.79 -0.25
CA ARG A 221 2.76 -6.59 0.89
C ARG A 221 3.60 -5.32 0.74
N LEU A 222 4.14 -5.06 -0.46
CA LEU A 222 4.87 -3.83 -0.78
C LEU A 222 3.98 -2.59 -0.57
N SER A 223 2.72 -2.63 -0.99
CA SER A 223 1.79 -1.51 -0.81
C SER A 223 1.50 -1.23 0.67
N GLU A 224 1.36 -2.25 1.52
CA GLU A 224 1.18 -2.10 2.97
C GLU A 224 2.44 -1.53 3.64
N VAL A 225 3.64 -1.98 3.23
CA VAL A 225 4.92 -1.43 3.70
C VAL A 225 5.05 0.04 3.33
N LEU A 226 4.73 0.39 2.09
CA LEU A 226 4.75 1.78 1.62
C LEU A 226 3.78 2.65 2.41
N ALA A 227 2.54 2.19 2.62
CA ALA A 227 1.56 2.90 3.44
C ALA A 227 2.05 3.11 4.87
N ALA A 228 2.63 2.08 5.50
CA ALA A 228 3.15 2.17 6.85
C ALA A 228 4.29 3.19 6.98
N GLN A 229 5.26 3.17 6.07
CA GLN A 229 6.40 4.08 6.11
C GLN A 229 6.05 5.53 5.73
N LEU A 230 4.97 5.73 4.97
CA LEU A 230 4.42 7.07 4.70
C LEU A 230 3.52 7.60 5.82
N GLY A 231 3.29 6.81 6.89
CA GLY A 231 2.42 7.18 8.00
C GLY A 231 0.92 7.06 7.66
N LEU A 232 0.56 6.28 6.67
CA LEU A 232 -0.82 6.06 6.19
C LEU A 232 -1.46 4.82 6.84
N THR A 233 -1.25 4.63 8.14
CA THR A 233 -1.68 3.43 8.88
C THR A 233 -3.05 3.54 9.51
N LEU A 234 -3.74 4.69 9.36
CA LEU A 234 -5.09 4.84 9.87
C LEU A 234 -5.99 3.72 9.33
N ARG A 235 -6.77 3.11 10.23
CA ARG A 235 -7.67 2.00 9.92
C ARG A 235 -9.10 2.38 10.32
N TRP A 236 -10.08 1.74 9.72
CA TRP A 236 -11.47 1.84 10.18
C TRP A 236 -11.61 1.05 11.47
N GLN A 237 -11.83 1.72 12.58
CA GLN A 237 -12.03 1.12 13.89
C GLN A 237 -13.18 1.79 14.63
N VAL A 238 -14.11 0.97 15.10
CA VAL A 238 -15.22 1.43 15.93
C VAL A 238 -15.24 0.61 17.22
N VAL A 239 -15.33 1.30 18.35
CA VAL A 239 -15.44 0.69 19.69
C VAL A 239 -16.70 1.26 20.36
N LEU A 240 -17.60 0.37 20.77
CA LEU A 240 -18.88 0.67 21.41
C LEU A 240 -18.96 0.03 22.80
N ASP A 241 -19.49 0.77 23.77
CA ASP A 241 -19.84 0.27 25.11
C ASP A 241 -21.36 0.11 25.18
N PHE A 242 -21.84 -1.13 25.13
CA PHE A 242 -23.27 -1.42 25.03
C PHE A 242 -24.03 -1.05 26.32
N PRO A 243 -23.58 -1.40 27.53
CA PRO A 243 -24.28 -1.00 28.78
C PRO A 243 -24.36 0.50 28.97
N LYS A 244 -23.33 1.24 28.58
CA LYS A 244 -23.30 2.70 28.71
C LYS A 244 -23.97 3.42 27.51
N GLN A 245 -24.34 2.68 26.48
CA GLN A 245 -24.88 3.23 25.23
C GLN A 245 -23.95 4.33 24.65
N GLN A 246 -22.64 4.05 24.62
CA GLN A 246 -21.63 5.05 24.31
C GLN A 246 -20.74 4.60 23.14
N LEU A 247 -20.46 5.56 22.24
CA LEU A 247 -19.35 5.46 21.30
C LEU A 247 -18.05 5.79 22.04
N VAL A 248 -17.14 4.82 22.16
CA VAL A 248 -15.84 4.99 22.80
C VAL A 248 -14.81 5.50 21.81
N THR A 249 -14.79 4.94 20.59
CA THR A 249 -13.82 5.31 19.54
C THR A 249 -14.45 5.15 18.15
N ALA A 250 -14.18 6.13 17.28
CA ALA A 250 -14.38 6.01 15.83
C ALA A 250 -13.13 6.56 15.13
N GLN A 251 -12.40 5.70 14.42
CA GLN A 251 -11.24 6.05 13.61
C GLN A 251 -11.47 5.61 12.16
N GLY A 252 -11.02 6.40 11.19
CA GLY A 252 -11.19 6.10 9.78
C GLY A 252 -12.65 6.10 9.29
N THR A 253 -13.57 6.57 10.13
CA THR A 253 -15.00 6.66 9.84
C THR A 253 -15.66 7.73 10.69
N GLN A 254 -16.83 8.21 10.25
CA GLN A 254 -17.73 9.08 11.02
C GLN A 254 -19.05 8.34 11.24
N LEU A 255 -19.42 8.13 12.52
CA LEU A 255 -20.68 7.50 12.89
C LEU A 255 -21.77 8.53 13.05
N GLN A 256 -23.00 8.16 12.62
CA GLN A 256 -24.23 8.91 12.78
C GLN A 256 -25.37 7.95 13.09
N HIS A 257 -26.49 8.45 13.58
CA HIS A 257 -27.73 7.70 13.84
C HIS A 257 -27.51 6.43 14.68
N LEU A 258 -26.72 6.56 15.76
CA LEU A 258 -26.47 5.44 16.68
C LEU A 258 -27.72 5.20 17.55
N ASN A 259 -28.38 4.07 17.30
CA ASN A 259 -29.59 3.66 18.00
C ASN A 259 -29.36 2.36 18.79
N TRP A 260 -29.71 2.37 20.06
CA TRP A 260 -29.56 1.23 20.97
C TRP A 260 -30.93 0.54 21.16
N LYS A 261 -30.91 -0.81 21.15
CA LYS A 261 -32.09 -1.66 21.41
C LYS A 261 -31.72 -2.68 22.47
N ALA A 262 -32.72 -3.30 23.09
CA ALA A 262 -32.50 -4.31 24.13
C ALA A 262 -31.69 -5.53 23.62
N ASP A 263 -31.83 -5.87 22.35
CA ASP A 263 -31.25 -7.05 21.69
C ASP A 263 -30.21 -6.70 20.61
N GLY A 264 -29.77 -5.43 20.56
CA GLY A 264 -28.78 -5.01 19.55
C GLY A 264 -28.65 -3.50 19.42
N LEU A 265 -28.11 -3.08 18.28
CA LEU A 265 -27.91 -1.66 17.97
C LEU A 265 -27.87 -1.44 16.46
N SER A 266 -28.03 -0.19 16.02
CA SER A 266 -27.78 0.19 14.64
C SER A 266 -27.07 1.55 14.56
N PHE A 267 -26.30 1.77 13.51
CA PHE A 267 -25.64 3.04 13.22
C PHE A 267 -25.39 3.18 11.72
N THR A 268 -25.20 4.41 11.27
CA THR A 268 -24.62 4.68 9.95
C THR A 268 -23.16 5.08 10.12
N ALA A 269 -22.31 4.64 9.19
CA ALA A 269 -20.89 4.98 9.17
C ALA A 269 -20.51 5.49 7.78
N ARG A 270 -19.91 6.69 7.71
CA ARG A 270 -19.31 7.23 6.50
C ARG A 270 -17.81 6.99 6.55
N ASP A 271 -17.30 6.27 5.56
CA ASP A 271 -15.88 5.94 5.50
C ASP A 271 -15.03 7.19 5.26
N LEU A 272 -13.91 7.33 5.98
CA LEU A 272 -12.85 8.30 5.75
C LEU A 272 -11.61 7.64 5.12
N ILE A 273 -11.54 6.31 5.20
CA ILE A 273 -10.54 5.46 4.55
C ILE A 273 -11.23 4.20 4.04
N LEU A 274 -10.66 3.57 3.02
CA LEU A 274 -11.09 2.27 2.51
C LEU A 274 -10.08 1.18 2.89
N PRO A 275 -10.48 -0.11 2.96
CA PRO A 275 -9.54 -1.21 3.16
C PRO A 275 -8.58 -1.33 1.96
N ASN A 276 -7.49 -2.09 2.16
CA ASN A 276 -6.65 -2.56 1.06
C ASN A 276 -6.69 -4.09 1.05
N PRO A 277 -7.73 -4.71 0.45
CA PRO A 277 -7.95 -6.14 0.54
C PRO A 277 -6.78 -6.94 -0.04
N ALA A 278 -6.43 -8.03 0.63
CA ALA A 278 -5.49 -8.98 0.12
C ALA A 278 -5.98 -9.56 -1.22
N PRO A 279 -5.06 -9.86 -2.16
CA PRO A 279 -5.43 -10.42 -3.46
C PRO A 279 -5.79 -11.90 -3.36
N GLU A 280 -6.40 -12.40 -4.42
CA GLU A 280 -6.54 -13.84 -4.63
C GLU A 280 -5.17 -14.54 -4.61
N GLY A 281 -5.08 -15.68 -3.94
CA GLY A 281 -3.82 -16.43 -3.75
C GLY A 281 -2.96 -15.94 -2.57
N ALA A 282 -3.39 -14.89 -1.84
CA ALA A 282 -2.80 -14.57 -0.55
C ALA A 282 -3.18 -15.61 0.52
N PRO A 283 -2.43 -15.71 1.63
CA PRO A 283 -2.84 -16.51 2.79
C PRO A 283 -4.26 -16.15 3.24
N GLU A 284 -5.06 -17.16 3.63
CA GLU A 284 -6.46 -16.97 4.03
C GLU A 284 -6.66 -15.96 5.15
N ASN A 285 -5.69 -15.84 6.05
CA ASN A 285 -5.72 -14.91 7.17
C ASN A 285 -5.16 -13.51 6.86
N ALA A 286 -4.69 -13.24 5.64
CA ALA A 286 -4.02 -11.98 5.29
C ALA A 286 -4.88 -10.74 5.57
N ASP A 287 -6.17 -10.76 5.21
CA ASP A 287 -7.09 -9.65 5.52
C ASP A 287 -7.38 -9.52 7.03
N HIS A 288 -7.39 -10.64 7.77
CA HIS A 288 -7.51 -10.62 9.23
C HIS A 288 -6.28 -10.04 9.90
N GLU A 289 -5.08 -10.42 9.48
CA GLU A 289 -3.81 -9.89 10.00
C GLU A 289 -3.66 -8.39 9.68
N ALA A 290 -4.06 -7.97 8.49
CA ALA A 290 -4.05 -6.57 8.11
C ALA A 290 -5.04 -5.73 8.92
N ALA A 291 -6.15 -6.32 9.40
CA ALA A 291 -7.15 -5.72 10.28
C ALA A 291 -7.63 -4.33 9.83
N HIS A 292 -7.91 -4.17 8.52
CA HIS A 292 -8.28 -2.86 7.95
C HIS A 292 -9.61 -2.32 8.47
N ARG A 293 -10.56 -3.19 8.84
CA ARG A 293 -11.85 -2.81 9.43
C ARG A 293 -12.11 -3.64 10.67
N ARG A 294 -12.24 -2.99 11.84
CA ARG A 294 -12.47 -3.66 13.11
C ARG A 294 -13.62 -3.03 13.87
N LEU A 295 -14.57 -3.86 14.32
CA LEU A 295 -15.67 -3.47 15.20
C LEU A 295 -15.54 -4.21 16.53
N GLN A 296 -15.57 -3.46 17.63
CA GLN A 296 -15.56 -3.99 18.99
C GLN A 296 -16.78 -3.48 19.73
N ILE A 297 -17.51 -4.39 20.42
CA ILE A 297 -18.70 -4.03 21.20
C ILE A 297 -18.58 -4.73 22.54
N SER A 298 -18.38 -3.96 23.60
CA SER A 298 -18.27 -4.46 24.96
C SER A 298 -19.63 -4.54 25.66
N GLY A 299 -19.80 -5.51 26.57
CA GLY A 299 -20.94 -5.61 27.48
C GLY A 299 -22.25 -6.05 26.84
N LEU A 300 -22.23 -6.69 25.68
CA LEU A 300 -23.40 -7.35 25.11
C LEU A 300 -23.89 -8.46 26.05
N PRO A 301 -25.22 -8.63 26.27
CA PRO A 301 -25.78 -9.80 26.94
C PRO A 301 -25.30 -11.12 26.31
N ALA A 302 -25.19 -12.18 27.12
CA ALA A 302 -24.75 -13.48 26.60
C ALA A 302 -25.66 -13.95 25.46
N GLY A 303 -25.05 -14.39 24.36
CA GLY A 303 -25.76 -14.82 23.16
C GLY A 303 -24.90 -14.73 21.91
N THR A 304 -25.48 -15.10 20.79
CA THR A 304 -24.91 -14.94 19.45
C THR A 304 -25.53 -13.74 18.77
N TYR A 305 -24.72 -12.96 18.08
CA TYR A 305 -25.14 -11.76 17.38
C TYR A 305 -24.69 -11.81 15.92
N GLU A 306 -25.57 -11.31 15.06
CA GLU A 306 -25.31 -11.14 13.63
C GLU A 306 -25.22 -9.66 13.29
N LEU A 307 -24.17 -9.28 12.58
CA LEU A 307 -23.99 -7.94 12.03
C LEU A 307 -24.39 -7.92 10.57
N LEU A 308 -25.30 -7.03 10.22
CA LEU A 308 -25.66 -6.73 8.84
C LEU A 308 -25.04 -5.39 8.43
N CYS A 309 -24.65 -5.29 7.15
CA CYS A 309 -24.30 -4.05 6.49
C CYS A 309 -25.23 -3.87 5.28
N ASP A 310 -26.00 -2.78 5.26
CA ASP A 310 -27.03 -2.53 4.23
C ASP A 310 -27.93 -3.77 4.03
N ASP A 311 -28.45 -4.30 5.15
CA ASP A 311 -29.31 -5.48 5.26
C ASP A 311 -28.69 -6.84 4.85
N LYS A 312 -27.40 -6.85 4.51
CA LYS A 312 -26.68 -8.09 4.19
C LYS A 312 -25.84 -8.57 5.38
N PRO A 313 -25.94 -9.84 5.81
CA PRO A 313 -25.12 -10.35 6.90
C PRO A 313 -23.63 -10.38 6.50
N ILE A 314 -22.79 -9.83 7.40
CA ILE A 314 -21.35 -9.72 7.17
C ILE A 314 -20.50 -10.35 8.28
N ALA A 315 -21.08 -10.58 9.47
CA ALA A 315 -20.39 -11.27 10.56
C ALA A 315 -21.40 -11.90 11.51
N ARG A 316 -21.06 -13.05 12.09
CA ARG A 316 -21.82 -13.71 13.16
C ARG A 316 -20.84 -14.21 14.21
N ALA A 317 -21.07 -13.81 15.49
CA ALA A 317 -20.16 -14.18 16.58
C ALA A 317 -20.87 -14.09 17.94
N SER A 318 -20.26 -14.69 18.97
CA SER A 318 -20.69 -14.59 20.34
C SER A 318 -20.43 -13.21 20.94
N ALA A 319 -21.15 -12.85 22.00
CA ALA A 319 -20.92 -11.63 22.77
C ALA A 319 -19.43 -11.49 23.22
N ARG A 320 -18.77 -12.59 23.54
CA ARG A 320 -17.35 -12.61 23.93
C ARG A 320 -16.42 -12.21 22.78
N GLU A 321 -16.66 -12.73 21.58
CA GLU A 321 -15.88 -12.39 20.40
C GLU A 321 -16.06 -10.93 19.98
N TRP A 322 -17.31 -10.41 20.06
CA TRP A 322 -17.59 -8.98 19.85
C TRP A 322 -16.84 -8.10 20.86
N GLN A 323 -16.72 -8.54 22.12
CA GLN A 323 -15.93 -7.83 23.13
C GLN A 323 -14.43 -7.83 22.82
N GLN A 324 -13.91 -8.85 22.16
CA GLN A 324 -12.52 -8.91 21.71
C GLN A 324 -12.27 -8.07 20.45
N GLY A 325 -13.33 -7.81 19.70
CA GLY A 325 -13.32 -7.07 18.43
C GLY A 325 -13.08 -7.96 17.22
N LEU A 326 -14.00 -7.87 16.26
CA LEU A 326 -13.99 -8.64 15.02
C LEU A 326 -13.42 -7.82 13.85
N VAL A 327 -12.65 -8.49 13.01
CA VAL A 327 -12.23 -7.97 11.71
C VAL A 327 -13.33 -8.29 10.70
N LEU A 328 -13.85 -7.25 10.02
CA LEU A 328 -15.00 -7.34 9.14
C LEU A 328 -14.56 -7.57 7.68
N THR A 329 -14.00 -8.73 7.37
CA THR A 329 -13.45 -9.03 6.01
C THR A 329 -14.54 -9.19 4.94
N ALA A 330 -15.80 -9.46 5.34
CA ALA A 330 -16.94 -9.53 4.43
C ALA A 330 -17.68 -8.19 4.24
N ASP A 331 -17.14 -7.10 4.82
CA ASP A 331 -17.72 -5.76 4.63
C ASP A 331 -17.70 -5.36 3.15
N PRO A 332 -18.79 -4.76 2.61
CA PRO A 332 -18.87 -4.35 1.20
C PRO A 332 -17.77 -3.42 0.72
N ALA A 333 -17.10 -2.69 1.64
CA ALA A 333 -15.95 -1.86 1.28
C ALA A 333 -14.79 -2.68 0.70
N TYR A 334 -14.61 -3.95 1.10
CA TYR A 334 -13.60 -4.82 0.50
C TYR A 334 -13.92 -5.12 -0.96
N GLN A 335 -15.20 -5.38 -1.28
CA GLN A 335 -15.62 -5.61 -2.66
C GLN A 335 -15.45 -4.35 -3.51
N GLN A 336 -15.85 -3.19 -2.99
CA GLN A 336 -15.65 -1.89 -3.65
C GLN A 336 -14.19 -1.69 -4.07
N VAL A 337 -13.24 -2.00 -3.18
CA VAL A 337 -11.80 -1.82 -3.48
C VAL A 337 -11.26 -2.90 -4.40
N ARG A 338 -11.80 -4.12 -4.38
CA ARG A 338 -11.44 -5.15 -5.40
C ARG A 338 -11.86 -4.70 -6.80
N GLU A 339 -13.03 -4.12 -6.95
CA GLU A 339 -13.50 -3.52 -8.22
C GLU A 339 -12.64 -2.33 -8.65
N LEU A 340 -12.31 -1.43 -7.70
CA LEU A 340 -11.38 -0.33 -7.93
C LEU A 340 -10.04 -0.84 -8.47
N ARG A 341 -9.45 -1.86 -7.84
CA ARG A 341 -8.18 -2.47 -8.25
C ARG A 341 -8.24 -3.03 -9.67
N GLN A 342 -9.32 -3.73 -10.00
CA GLN A 342 -9.50 -4.25 -11.35
C GLN A 342 -9.51 -3.13 -12.39
N LYS A 343 -10.19 -2.03 -12.11
CA LYS A 343 -10.22 -0.86 -13.00
C LYS A 343 -8.88 -0.12 -13.06
N VAL A 344 -8.10 -0.11 -11.99
CA VAL A 344 -6.72 0.39 -12.02
C VAL A 344 -5.86 -0.43 -12.99
N ILE A 345 -5.94 -1.77 -12.96
CA ILE A 345 -5.21 -2.64 -13.88
C ILE A 345 -5.60 -2.36 -15.34
N GLU A 346 -6.89 -2.21 -15.62
CA GLU A 346 -7.39 -1.88 -16.97
C GLU A 346 -6.87 -0.51 -17.45
N LYS A 347 -6.88 0.51 -16.57
CA LYS A 347 -6.31 1.83 -16.84
C LYS A 347 -4.80 1.77 -17.09
N ASP A 348 -4.08 1.00 -16.30
CA ASP A 348 -2.63 0.86 -16.46
C ASP A 348 -2.25 0.17 -17.77
N LEU A 349 -3.04 -0.80 -18.21
CA LEU A 349 -2.89 -1.42 -19.52
C LEU A 349 -3.17 -0.41 -20.65
N LEU A 350 -4.21 0.40 -20.52
CA LEU A 350 -4.52 1.47 -21.48
C LEU A 350 -3.38 2.48 -21.58
N PHE A 351 -2.84 2.93 -20.42
CA PHE A 351 -1.70 3.84 -20.39
C PHE A 351 -0.44 3.20 -20.97
N PHE A 352 -0.20 1.92 -20.69
CA PHE A 352 0.92 1.19 -21.29
C PHE A 352 0.89 1.24 -22.82
N HIS A 353 -0.25 0.99 -23.45
CA HIS A 353 -0.39 1.07 -24.89
C HIS A 353 -0.25 2.50 -25.41
N ARG A 354 -0.74 3.49 -24.68
CA ARG A 354 -0.57 4.91 -25.00
C ARG A 354 0.88 5.34 -24.92
N TRP A 355 1.61 4.91 -23.91
CA TRP A 355 2.97 5.35 -23.64
C TRP A 355 4.01 4.54 -24.40
N ARG A 356 3.82 3.22 -24.52
CA ARG A 356 4.76 2.33 -25.19
C ARG A 356 4.21 1.80 -26.51
N ALA A 357 4.13 2.65 -27.49
CA ALA A 357 3.76 2.26 -28.85
C ALA A 357 4.93 1.50 -29.51
N HIS A 358 4.97 0.18 -29.33
CA HIS A 358 6.04 -0.67 -29.87
C HIS A 358 5.83 -1.13 -31.31
N ASN A 359 4.76 -0.68 -31.97
CA ASN A 359 4.50 -1.04 -33.35
C ASN A 359 5.53 -0.35 -34.25
N GLY A 360 6.26 -1.14 -35.06
CA GLY A 360 7.28 -0.63 -35.97
C GLY A 360 6.75 0.41 -36.97
N GLU A 361 5.49 0.30 -37.41
CA GLU A 361 4.84 1.28 -38.27
C GLU A 361 4.66 2.64 -37.59
N TYR A 362 4.42 2.65 -36.26
CA TYR A 362 4.29 3.88 -35.48
C TYR A 362 5.64 4.51 -35.10
N ILE A 363 6.67 3.71 -34.90
CA ILE A 363 7.96 4.18 -34.41
C ILE A 363 8.90 4.52 -35.58
N TYR A 364 8.99 3.67 -36.57
CA TYR A 364 9.91 3.77 -37.70
C TYR A 364 9.25 3.92 -39.07
N GLY A 365 8.01 3.42 -39.20
CA GLY A 365 7.34 3.25 -40.46
C GLY A 365 6.56 4.49 -40.91
N ARG A 366 5.64 4.23 -41.83
CA ARG A 366 4.82 5.26 -42.49
C ARG A 366 3.96 6.07 -41.51
N ARG A 367 3.56 5.49 -40.39
CA ARG A 367 2.66 6.11 -39.41
C ARG A 367 3.41 6.97 -38.36
N SER A 368 4.76 6.97 -38.38
CA SER A 368 5.57 7.69 -37.40
C SER A 368 5.68 9.21 -37.67
N LYS A 369 5.37 9.67 -38.89
CA LYS A 369 5.57 11.05 -39.31
C LYS A 369 4.25 11.69 -39.78
N PRO A 370 4.04 13.00 -39.51
CA PRO A 370 3.00 13.76 -40.18
C PRO A 370 3.16 13.67 -41.71
N GLY A 371 2.13 13.22 -42.40
CA GLY A 371 2.21 12.99 -43.85
C GLY A 371 2.88 11.68 -44.26
N GLY A 372 3.38 10.88 -43.37
CA GLY A 372 3.84 9.53 -43.63
C GLY A 372 2.66 8.58 -43.81
N GLY A 373 2.63 7.85 -44.90
CA GLY A 373 1.52 6.98 -45.29
C GLY A 373 0.84 7.46 -46.56
N ASN A 374 -0.05 6.68 -47.11
CA ASN A 374 -0.85 7.06 -48.25
C ASN A 374 -1.73 8.24 -47.85
N ALA A 375 -1.53 9.36 -48.53
CA ALA A 375 -2.35 10.58 -48.42
C ALA A 375 -2.20 11.47 -47.17
N GLY A 376 -1.06 11.47 -46.50
CA GLY A 376 -0.73 12.57 -45.60
C GLY A 376 -1.51 12.64 -44.28
N ASN A 377 -2.19 11.58 -43.90
CA ASN A 377 -2.97 11.56 -42.66
C ASN A 377 -2.30 10.70 -41.62
N PRO A 378 -1.55 11.27 -40.64
CA PRO A 378 -0.96 10.50 -39.57
C PRO A 378 -2.07 9.98 -38.65
N THR A 379 -2.25 8.69 -38.55
CA THR A 379 -3.25 8.10 -37.63
C THR A 379 -2.76 8.14 -36.19
N PHE A 380 -1.47 8.13 -35.96
CA PHE A 380 -0.85 8.02 -34.65
C PHE A 380 -1.20 9.16 -33.67
N PRO A 381 -1.15 10.47 -34.03
CA PRO A 381 -1.59 11.53 -33.15
C PRO A 381 -3.07 11.45 -32.76
N SER A 382 -3.93 11.03 -33.68
CA SER A 382 -5.37 10.86 -33.41
C SER A 382 -5.64 9.69 -32.49
N GLU A 383 -4.94 8.57 -32.66
CA GLU A 383 -5.03 7.41 -31.79
C GLU A 383 -4.56 7.76 -30.35
N PHE A 384 -3.48 8.52 -30.23
CA PHE A 384 -3.00 8.99 -28.93
C PHE A 384 -3.98 9.96 -28.25
N ALA A 385 -4.57 10.88 -28.99
CA ALA A 385 -5.58 11.77 -28.44
C ALA A 385 -6.80 11.01 -27.92
N GLU A 386 -7.22 9.96 -28.63
CA GLU A 386 -8.32 9.10 -28.17
C GLU A 386 -7.94 8.29 -26.91
N LEU A 387 -6.73 7.71 -26.87
CA LEU A 387 -6.24 7.03 -25.67
C LEU A 387 -6.14 7.98 -24.46
N ASP A 388 -5.66 9.22 -24.67
CA ASP A 388 -5.62 10.25 -23.63
C ASP A 388 -7.02 10.62 -23.14
N ARG A 389 -8.02 10.72 -24.03
CA ARG A 389 -9.42 10.94 -23.67
C ARG A 389 -10.00 9.81 -22.83
N LEU A 390 -9.74 8.57 -23.24
CA LEU A 390 -10.18 7.37 -22.50
C LEU A 390 -9.51 7.29 -21.11
N LEU A 391 -8.24 7.65 -21.00
CA LEU A 391 -7.53 7.71 -19.73
C LEU A 391 -8.15 8.71 -18.76
N VAL A 392 -8.52 9.90 -19.24
CA VAL A 392 -9.21 10.91 -18.42
C VAL A 392 -10.56 10.37 -17.93
N GLN A 393 -11.34 9.74 -18.80
CA GLN A 393 -12.62 9.14 -18.42
C GLN A 393 -12.46 8.04 -17.39
N THR A 394 -11.40 7.22 -17.53
CA THR A 394 -11.11 6.15 -16.59
C THR A 394 -10.66 6.71 -15.25
N ASP A 395 -9.81 7.75 -15.22
CA ASP A 395 -9.42 8.41 -13.95
C ASP A 395 -10.67 8.94 -13.20
N ILE A 396 -11.62 9.58 -13.90
CA ILE A 396 -12.88 10.04 -13.30
C ILE A 396 -13.69 8.86 -12.73
N HIS A 397 -13.77 7.74 -13.45
CA HIS A 397 -14.46 6.55 -12.97
C HIS A 397 -13.78 5.96 -11.72
N LEU A 398 -12.44 5.91 -11.69
CA LEU A 398 -11.68 5.47 -10.53
C LEU A 398 -11.90 6.39 -9.31
N ASP A 399 -11.99 7.71 -9.49
CA ASP A 399 -12.31 8.65 -8.42
C ASP A 399 -13.71 8.37 -7.82
N HIS A 400 -14.69 8.02 -8.66
CA HIS A 400 -16.02 7.60 -8.19
C HIS A 400 -15.97 6.28 -7.41
N LEU A 401 -15.27 5.26 -7.92
CA LEU A 401 -15.12 3.98 -7.22
C LEU A 401 -14.37 4.12 -5.88
N ALA A 402 -13.42 5.04 -5.79
CA ALA A 402 -12.70 5.36 -4.56
C ALA A 402 -13.46 6.30 -3.62
N SER A 403 -14.66 6.78 -4.00
CA SER A 403 -15.43 7.71 -3.16
C SER A 403 -15.95 7.05 -1.89
N PRO A 404 -15.91 7.75 -0.74
CA PRO A 404 -16.44 7.24 0.52
C PRO A 404 -17.93 6.95 0.41
N GLN A 405 -18.34 5.79 0.93
CA GLN A 405 -19.74 5.39 1.03
C GLN A 405 -20.23 5.57 2.47
N THR A 406 -21.52 5.88 2.61
CA THR A 406 -22.22 5.79 3.90
C THR A 406 -22.98 4.47 3.92
N ARG A 407 -22.74 3.65 4.95
CA ARG A 407 -23.37 2.33 5.12
C ARG A 407 -24.10 2.24 6.43
N THR A 408 -25.19 1.48 6.44
CA THR A 408 -25.97 1.19 7.65
C THR A 408 -25.56 -0.15 8.22
N TYR A 409 -25.17 -0.15 9.48
CA TYR A 409 -24.82 -1.35 10.24
C TYR A 409 -25.90 -1.65 11.27
N THR A 410 -26.35 -2.91 11.31
CA THR A 410 -27.36 -3.38 12.28
C THR A 410 -26.83 -4.65 12.95
N LEU A 411 -26.61 -4.58 14.26
CA LEU A 411 -26.32 -5.74 15.10
C LEU A 411 -27.63 -6.22 15.72
N ARG A 412 -27.93 -7.49 15.58
CA ARG A 412 -29.11 -8.12 16.19
C ARG A 412 -28.73 -9.43 16.87
N ARG A 413 -29.37 -9.73 17.97
CA ARG A 413 -29.28 -11.04 18.60
C ARG A 413 -29.98 -12.07 17.72
N VAL A 414 -29.36 -13.22 17.54
CA VAL A 414 -29.93 -14.34 16.79
C VAL A 414 -30.06 -15.54 17.73
N GLU A 415 -31.08 -16.34 17.52
CA GLU A 415 -31.22 -17.59 18.24
C GLU A 415 -30.07 -18.54 17.88
N PRO A 416 -29.63 -19.39 18.82
CA PRO A 416 -28.48 -20.28 18.64
C PRO A 416 -28.61 -21.21 17.44
#